data_3c6cd111a7723a061993f6bdf5b9f65c
#
_entry.id   3c6cd111a7723a061993f6bdf5b9f65c
#
_cell.length_a   1.000
_cell.length_b   1.000
_cell.length_c   1.000
_cell.angle_alpha   90.00
_cell.angle_beta   90.00
_cell.angle_gamma   90.00
#
_symmetry.space_group_name_H-M   'P 1'
#
loop_
_entity.id
_entity.type
_entity.pdbx_description
1 polymer ?
#
loop_
_entity_poly.entity_id
_entity_poly.type
_entity_poly.pdbx_seq_one_letter_code
_entity_poly.pdbx_strand_id
1 'polypeptide(L)'
;MTQRLAATCPHDCPSACALQVERIDSHTIGAVYGNKEQTYTQGVICAKVARYKDRIHHPDRLTQPLLRTGKKGVGMAAFSPISWDQAFQMMVEKFTHV
;
A
#
# COMPACT_ATOMS: atom_id res chain seq x y z
N MET A 1 2.69 -12.98 -20.03
CA MET A 1 4.12 -12.95 -19.63
C MET A 1 4.27 -12.04 -18.42
N THR A 2 4.85 -12.52 -17.36
CA THR A 2 5.20 -11.68 -16.21
C THR A 2 6.32 -10.71 -16.57
N GLN A 3 6.14 -9.44 -16.28
CA GLN A 3 7.12 -8.39 -16.54
C GLN A 3 7.71 -7.92 -15.21
N ARG A 4 9.03 -7.73 -15.15
CA ARG A 4 9.68 -7.08 -14.01
C ARG A 4 9.83 -5.59 -14.27
N LEU A 5 9.36 -4.77 -13.35
CA LEU A 5 9.39 -3.32 -13.40
C LEU A 5 10.29 -2.77 -12.31
N ALA A 6 11.09 -1.77 -12.65
CA ALA A 6 11.91 -1.06 -11.69
C ALA A 6 11.05 -0.25 -10.71
N ALA A 7 11.41 -0.28 -9.45
CA ALA A 7 10.77 0.49 -8.39
C ALA A 7 11.80 0.85 -7.31
N THR A 8 11.41 1.71 -6.38
CA THR A 8 12.22 2.05 -5.20
C THR A 8 11.45 1.69 -3.94
N CYS A 9 12.16 1.23 -2.92
CA CYS A 9 11.57 0.93 -1.63
C CYS A 9 10.93 2.18 -1.01
N PRO A 10 9.65 2.15 -0.60
CA PRO A 10 8.94 3.32 -0.08
C PRO A 10 9.11 3.55 1.42
N HIS A 11 9.94 2.75 2.11
CA HIS A 11 10.21 2.97 3.53
C HIS A 11 11.06 4.23 3.75
N ASP A 12 10.89 4.86 4.89
CA ASP A 12 11.70 5.95 5.42
C ASP A 12 13.08 5.46 5.94
N CYS A 13 13.72 4.63 5.15
CA CYS A 13 15.00 3.99 5.46
C CYS A 13 16.10 4.61 4.58
N PRO A 14 17.27 4.94 5.13
CA PRO A 14 18.35 5.55 4.36
C PRO A 14 18.94 4.65 3.27
N SER A 15 18.67 3.34 3.30
CA SER A 15 19.14 2.42 2.26
C SER A 15 18.51 2.63 0.90
N ALA A 16 17.28 3.17 0.84
CA ALA A 16 16.56 3.50 -0.40
C ALA A 16 16.72 2.41 -1.49
N CYS A 17 16.50 1.14 -1.13
CA CYS A 17 16.81 -0.01 -1.99
C CYS A 17 16.08 0.08 -3.33
N ALA A 18 16.81 -0.14 -4.41
CA ALA A 18 16.21 -0.34 -5.73
C ALA A 18 15.58 -1.73 -5.82
N LEU A 19 14.37 -1.78 -6.33
CA LEU A 19 13.56 -2.97 -6.41
C LEU A 19 13.28 -3.36 -7.87
N GLN A 20 12.96 -4.63 -8.04
CA GLN A 20 12.29 -5.15 -9.23
C GLN A 20 10.98 -5.82 -8.79
N VAL A 21 9.87 -5.29 -9.25
CA VAL A 21 8.53 -5.79 -8.91
C VAL A 21 7.99 -6.59 -10.09
N GLU A 22 7.57 -7.79 -9.83
CA GLU A 22 6.91 -8.64 -10.82
C GLU A 22 5.47 -8.16 -11.03
N ARG A 23 5.14 -7.75 -12.26
CA ARG A 23 3.77 -7.45 -12.67
C ARG A 23 3.17 -8.66 -13.37
N ILE A 24 2.12 -9.24 -12.78
CA ILE A 24 1.39 -10.37 -13.34
C ILE A 24 0.37 -9.85 -14.37
N ASP A 25 -0.41 -8.83 -13.98
CA ASP A 25 -1.39 -8.15 -14.84
C ASP A 25 -1.52 -6.66 -14.47
N SER A 26 -2.58 -5.99 -14.91
CA SER A 26 -2.81 -4.56 -14.64
C SER A 26 -3.11 -4.24 -13.17
N HIS A 27 -3.50 -5.22 -12.38
CA HIS A 27 -3.95 -5.06 -10.99
C HIS A 27 -3.20 -5.93 -9.98
N THR A 28 -2.35 -6.84 -10.46
CA THR A 28 -1.71 -7.86 -9.64
C THR A 28 -0.20 -7.78 -9.72
N ILE A 29 0.44 -7.64 -8.58
CA ILE A 29 1.89 -7.81 -8.46
C ILE A 29 2.22 -9.20 -7.89
N GLY A 30 3.33 -9.75 -8.35
CA GLY A 30 3.92 -10.97 -7.83
C GLY A 30 5.03 -10.70 -6.83
N ALA A 31 6.16 -11.33 -7.00
CA ALA A 31 7.30 -11.20 -6.09
C ALA A 31 7.98 -9.83 -6.20
N VAL A 32 8.57 -9.40 -5.08
CA VAL A 32 9.41 -8.21 -5.00
C VAL A 32 10.85 -8.67 -4.78
N TYR A 33 11.75 -8.21 -5.63
CA TYR A 33 13.17 -8.53 -5.60
C TYR A 33 14.01 -7.26 -5.43
N GLY A 34 15.21 -7.39 -4.90
CA GLY A 34 16.21 -6.33 -4.98
C GLY A 34 16.81 -6.25 -6.39
N ASN A 35 17.10 -5.04 -6.84
CA ASN A 35 17.81 -4.83 -8.11
C ASN A 35 19.32 -4.99 -7.88
N LYS A 36 19.91 -6.02 -8.51
CA LYS A 36 21.35 -6.33 -8.42
C LYS A 36 22.25 -5.29 -9.09
N GLU A 37 21.69 -4.49 -9.99
CA GLU A 37 22.44 -3.42 -10.68
C GLU A 37 22.67 -2.20 -9.78
N GLN A 38 21.94 -2.08 -8.67
CA GLN A 38 22.22 -1.03 -7.69
C GLN A 38 23.52 -1.31 -6.95
N THR A 39 24.47 -0.40 -7.05
CA THR A 39 25.84 -0.59 -6.50
C THR A 39 25.89 -0.56 -4.97
N TYR A 40 24.92 0.12 -4.33
CA TYR A 40 24.89 0.24 -2.85
C TYR A 40 24.36 -1.02 -2.17
N THR A 41 23.15 -1.45 -2.48
CA THR A 41 22.51 -2.62 -1.85
C THR A 41 22.74 -3.93 -2.60
N GLN A 42 23.14 -3.87 -3.86
CA GLN A 42 23.48 -5.02 -4.72
C GLN A 42 22.41 -6.12 -4.74
N GLY A 43 21.15 -5.72 -4.72
CA GLY A 43 20.01 -6.63 -4.74
C GLY A 43 19.60 -7.18 -3.36
N VAL A 44 20.24 -6.75 -2.27
CA VAL A 44 19.80 -7.09 -0.92
C VAL A 44 18.61 -6.22 -0.54
N ILE A 45 17.52 -6.84 -0.09
CA ILE A 45 16.34 -6.17 0.46
C ILE A 45 15.92 -6.82 1.77
N CYS A 46 15.29 -6.06 2.64
CA CYS A 46 14.81 -6.58 3.92
C CYS A 46 13.49 -7.36 3.77
N ALA A 47 13.18 -8.18 4.77
CA ALA A 47 11.97 -9.01 4.80
C ALA A 47 10.66 -8.18 4.74
N LYS A 48 10.68 -6.92 5.18
CA LYS A 48 9.49 -6.06 5.15
C LYS A 48 9.04 -5.80 3.71
N VAL A 49 9.94 -5.25 2.87
CA VAL A 49 9.61 -4.90 1.48
C VAL A 49 9.47 -6.14 0.60
N ALA A 50 10.20 -7.21 0.86
CA ALA A 50 10.08 -8.48 0.14
C ALA A 50 8.66 -9.07 0.22
N ARG A 51 7.92 -8.77 1.29
CA ARG A 51 6.56 -9.26 1.53
C ARG A 51 5.45 -8.26 1.20
N TYR A 52 5.74 -7.20 0.49
CA TYR A 52 4.74 -6.16 0.17
C TYR A 52 3.55 -6.69 -0.62
N LYS A 53 3.73 -7.69 -1.49
CA LYS A 53 2.62 -8.33 -2.20
C LYS A 53 1.56 -8.87 -1.24
N ASP A 54 1.99 -9.45 -0.10
CA ASP A 54 1.09 -10.04 0.90
C ASP A 54 0.18 -8.97 1.53
N ARG A 55 0.72 -7.76 1.73
CA ARG A 55 -0.05 -6.61 2.23
C ARG A 55 -0.96 -6.01 1.18
N ILE A 56 -0.47 -5.88 -0.07
CA ILE A 56 -1.22 -5.25 -1.17
C ILE A 56 -2.43 -6.11 -1.55
N HIS A 57 -2.27 -7.42 -1.59
CA HIS A 57 -3.30 -8.38 -1.98
C HIS A 57 -3.94 -9.12 -0.79
N HIS A 58 -3.78 -8.60 0.43
CA HIS A 58 -4.40 -9.19 1.61
C HIS A 58 -5.93 -9.12 1.51
N PRO A 59 -6.67 -10.21 1.83
CA PRO A 59 -8.13 -10.21 1.75
C PRO A 59 -8.80 -9.18 2.65
N ASP A 60 -8.18 -8.82 3.79
CA ASP A 60 -8.70 -7.82 4.72
C ASP A 60 -8.23 -6.39 4.39
N ARG A 61 -7.54 -6.19 3.25
CA ARG A 61 -7.12 -4.85 2.86
C ARG A 61 -8.32 -3.97 2.57
N LEU A 62 -8.36 -2.79 3.17
CA LEU A 62 -9.36 -1.78 2.87
C LEU A 62 -9.16 -1.24 1.44
N THR A 63 -10.19 -1.37 0.61
CA THR A 63 -10.18 -0.94 -0.81
C THR A 63 -11.07 0.26 -1.07
N GLN A 64 -11.79 0.73 -0.05
CA GLN A 64 -12.68 1.88 -0.11
C GLN A 64 -12.68 2.63 1.23
N PRO A 65 -13.09 3.91 1.27
CA PRO A 65 -13.21 4.65 2.52
C PRO A 65 -14.25 4.04 3.45
N LEU A 66 -13.97 4.08 4.73
CA LEU A 66 -14.87 3.61 5.78
C LEU A 66 -15.18 4.76 6.74
N LEU A 67 -16.46 4.98 7.00
CA LEU A 67 -16.93 5.91 8.02
C LEU A 67 -17.31 5.16 9.28
N ARG A 68 -16.81 5.62 10.43
CA ARG A 68 -17.25 5.06 11.70
C ARG A 68 -18.65 5.57 12.05
N THR A 69 -19.61 4.68 12.05
CA THR A 69 -21.04 4.94 12.39
C THR A 69 -21.45 4.36 13.75
N GLY A 70 -20.63 3.47 14.30
CA GLY A 70 -20.87 2.80 15.57
C GLY A 70 -20.00 3.31 16.72
N LYS A 71 -20.12 2.67 17.87
CA LYS A 71 -19.35 3.00 19.09
C LYS A 71 -17.87 2.71 18.90
N LYS A 72 -17.01 3.52 19.54
CA LYS A 72 -15.56 3.24 19.62
C LYS A 72 -15.32 1.92 20.36
N GLY A 73 -14.28 1.18 19.94
CA GLY A 73 -13.84 -0.03 20.62
C GLY A 73 -14.51 -1.33 20.17
N VAL A 74 -15.51 -1.28 19.30
CA VAL A 74 -16.17 -2.50 18.79
C VAL A 74 -15.55 -3.04 17.47
N GLY A 75 -14.42 -2.49 17.06
CA GLY A 75 -13.69 -2.95 15.87
C GLY A 75 -14.39 -2.61 14.56
N MET A 76 -14.17 -3.43 13.53
CA MET A 76 -14.67 -3.21 12.17
C MET A 76 -16.19 -3.14 12.05
N ALA A 77 -16.93 -3.75 12.97
CA ALA A 77 -18.39 -3.69 12.99
C ALA A 77 -18.93 -2.25 13.20
N ALA A 78 -18.10 -1.33 13.66
CA ALA A 78 -18.47 0.08 13.80
C ALA A 78 -18.31 0.91 12.53
N PHE A 79 -17.83 0.33 11.44
CA PHE A 79 -17.52 1.06 10.21
C PHE A 79 -18.44 0.64 9.07
N SER A 80 -18.86 1.62 8.29
CA SER A 80 -19.66 1.43 7.08
C SER A 80 -18.92 1.98 5.86
N PRO A 81 -18.95 1.29 4.71
CA PRO A 81 -18.37 1.81 3.48
C PRO A 81 -19.05 3.10 3.02
N ILE A 82 -18.27 4.04 2.54
CA ILE A 82 -18.74 5.27 1.89
C ILE A 82 -18.00 5.47 0.56
N SER A 83 -18.54 6.32 -0.32
CA SER A 83 -17.86 6.69 -1.55
C SER A 83 -16.66 7.62 -1.27
N TRP A 84 -15.72 7.71 -2.23
CA TRP A 84 -14.64 8.69 -2.18
C TRP A 84 -15.17 10.13 -2.18
N ASP A 85 -16.23 10.42 -2.94
CA ASP A 85 -16.82 11.75 -2.98
C ASP A 85 -17.40 12.14 -1.61
N GLN A 86 -18.11 11.23 -0.96
CA GLN A 86 -18.59 11.45 0.41
C GLN A 86 -17.46 11.68 1.39
N ALA A 87 -16.36 10.89 1.30
CA ALA A 87 -15.20 11.04 2.16
C ALA A 87 -14.53 12.41 1.97
N PHE A 88 -14.34 12.85 0.71
CA PHE A 88 -13.77 14.15 0.40
C PHE A 88 -14.65 15.31 0.86
N GLN A 89 -15.96 15.22 0.63
CA GLN A 89 -16.91 16.24 1.09
C GLN A 89 -16.83 16.43 2.61
N MET A 90 -16.87 15.35 3.37
CA MET A 90 -16.74 15.39 4.84
C MET A 90 -15.42 15.99 5.30
N MET A 91 -14.31 15.68 4.62
CA MET A 91 -13.00 16.25 4.93
C MET A 91 -12.98 17.77 4.67
N VAL A 92 -13.48 18.20 3.51
CA VAL A 92 -13.58 19.64 3.15
C VAL A 92 -14.41 20.39 4.19
N GLU A 93 -15.58 19.89 4.54
CA GLU A 93 -16.43 20.51 5.57
C GLU A 93 -15.69 20.67 6.90
N LYS A 94 -14.98 19.63 7.35
CA LYS A 94 -14.22 19.69 8.60
C LYS A 94 -13.07 20.68 8.55
N PHE A 95 -12.28 20.67 7.48
CA PHE A 95 -11.13 21.59 7.33
C PHE A 95 -11.54 23.06 7.10
N THR A 96 -12.74 23.30 6.58
CA THR A 96 -13.24 24.68 6.38
C THR A 96 -13.66 25.33 7.72
N HIS A 97 -13.93 24.53 8.74
CA HIS A 97 -14.37 25.02 10.06
C HIS A 97 -13.26 25.01 11.13
N VAL A 98 -12.00 24.89 10.74
CA VAL A 98 -10.83 24.92 11.67
C VAL A 98 -10.17 26.30 11.69
#